data_46d3d148411d0019967dbe9ddaccd8fe
#
_entry.id   46d3d148411d0019967dbe9ddaccd8fe
#
_cell.length_a   1.000
_cell.length_b   1.000
_cell.length_c   1.000
_cell.angle_alpha   90.00
_cell.angle_beta   90.00
_cell.angle_gamma   90.00
#
_symmetry.space_group_name_H-M   'P 1'
#
loop_
_entity.id
_entity.type
_entity.pdbx_description
1 polymer ?
#
loop_
_entity_poly.entity_id
_entity_poly.type
_entity_poly.pdbx_seq_one_letter_code
_entity_poly.pdbx_strand_id
1 'polypeptide(L)'
;MRSPCWHPVGKESRGVVTLTPVKDDDLEEAKFARMRWNAPLAVEHAELLMDRLDVRPGAHVADLGCGWGELLLRVIARAGQATGTGLDTDAGALSRAGRLAAERHLDGQVQFTEADVSGWNGTADRVLHVGASHALGGTTSALDTLAGVVPAGGRLLFGDCYWETAPSAAATEMFGEQVLPLAGLLEACRSAGWRVIHMSVASQLEWDEFESTFRAGRQEWLLAHAGDPRAADLREWLDARERQYVEVYRGVLGFAYLVLAH
;
A
#
# COMPACT_ATOMS: atom_id res chain seq x y z
N MET A 1 3.25 -1.27 11.76
CA MET A 1 2.57 -1.37 10.44
C MET A 1 3.11 -2.59 9.72
N ARG A 2 2.24 -3.49 9.37
CA ARG A 2 2.60 -4.61 8.51
C ARG A 2 2.39 -4.13 7.08
N SER A 3 3.39 -4.25 6.22
CA SER A 3 3.34 -3.78 4.82
C SER A 3 2.19 -4.49 4.08
N PRO A 4 1.48 -3.84 3.16
CA PRO A 4 0.17 -4.28 2.66
C PRO A 4 0.12 -5.66 1.99
N CYS A 5 1.18 -6.10 1.34
CA CYS A 5 1.30 -7.45 0.77
C CYS A 5 2.25 -8.35 1.61
N TRP A 6 2.60 -7.97 2.85
CA TRP A 6 3.68 -8.53 3.62
C TRP A 6 3.23 -9.08 4.96
N HIS A 7 2.39 -10.10 4.93
CA HIS A 7 2.23 -10.99 6.07
C HIS A 7 2.70 -12.39 5.64
N PRO A 8 3.87 -12.86 6.11
CA PRO A 8 4.07 -14.28 6.16
C PRO A 8 2.95 -14.84 7.02
N VAL A 9 2.08 -15.64 6.40
CA VAL A 9 1.07 -16.43 7.11
C VAL A 9 1.84 -17.29 8.12
N GLY A 10 1.58 -17.05 9.41
CA GLY A 10 2.32 -17.73 10.47
C GLY A 10 2.13 -19.23 10.41
N LYS A 11 3.22 -19.93 10.20
CA LYS A 11 3.61 -21.24 10.77
C LYS A 11 5.07 -21.43 10.42
N GLU A 12 5.86 -21.85 11.39
CA GLU A 12 7.26 -22.24 11.21
C GLU A 12 7.37 -23.32 10.15
N SER A 13 7.68 -22.93 8.92
CA SER A 13 8.09 -23.84 7.85
C SER A 13 9.58 -23.63 7.59
N ARG A 14 10.31 -24.72 7.56
CA ARG A 14 11.77 -24.74 7.39
C ARG A 14 12.12 -24.24 5.99
N GLY A 15 12.57 -22.98 5.90
CA GLY A 15 13.08 -22.39 4.65
C GLY A 15 12.77 -20.91 4.42
N VAL A 16 11.64 -20.41 4.90
CA VAL A 16 11.35 -18.97 4.89
C VAL A 16 11.83 -18.37 6.20
N VAL A 17 12.89 -17.57 6.16
CA VAL A 17 13.34 -16.85 7.34
C VAL A 17 12.28 -15.83 7.69
N THR A 18 11.49 -16.09 8.73
CA THR A 18 10.59 -15.10 9.32
C THR A 18 11.47 -14.07 10.00
N LEU A 19 11.84 -13.03 9.25
CA LEU A 19 12.68 -11.95 9.73
C LEU A 19 11.87 -11.09 10.68
N THR A 20 12.04 -11.30 11.99
CA THR A 20 11.49 -10.36 12.99
C THR A 20 12.25 -9.05 12.87
N PRO A 21 11.59 -7.92 12.55
CA PRO A 21 12.29 -6.64 12.47
C PRO A 21 12.87 -6.29 13.83
N VAL A 22 14.10 -5.79 13.83
CA VAL A 22 14.69 -5.15 15.01
C VAL A 22 13.81 -3.93 15.33
N LYS A 23 13.06 -4.02 16.44
CA LYS A 23 12.16 -2.96 16.87
C LYS A 23 12.94 -1.99 17.75
N ASP A 24 13.15 -0.80 17.22
CA ASP A 24 13.63 0.37 17.95
C ASP A 24 13.14 1.61 17.21
N ASP A 25 12.81 2.67 17.91
CA ASP A 25 12.15 3.86 17.35
C ASP A 25 12.95 4.47 16.20
N ASP A 26 14.29 4.52 16.31
CA ASP A 26 15.18 5.03 15.26
C ASP A 26 15.22 4.14 14.00
N LEU A 27 15.07 2.82 14.13
CA LEU A 27 15.00 1.88 13.01
C LEU A 27 13.61 1.84 12.38
N GLU A 28 12.54 2.07 13.12
CA GLU A 28 11.21 2.24 12.56
C GLU A 28 11.09 3.57 11.80
N GLU A 29 11.69 4.67 12.29
CA GLU A 29 11.80 5.91 11.52
C GLU A 29 12.62 5.72 10.24
N ALA A 30 13.76 5.04 10.32
CA ALA A 30 14.62 4.76 9.18
C ALA A 30 13.91 3.93 8.09
N LYS A 31 12.99 3.03 8.49
CA LYS A 31 12.25 2.14 7.57
C LYS A 31 11.54 2.89 6.44
N PHE A 32 10.89 4.00 6.77
CA PHE A 32 10.07 4.76 5.83
C PHE A 32 10.69 6.10 5.44
N ALA A 33 11.91 6.39 5.90
CA ALA A 33 12.54 7.69 5.71
C ALA A 33 12.72 8.06 4.22
N ARG A 34 12.99 7.09 3.37
CA ARG A 34 13.20 7.28 1.93
C ARG A 34 11.97 6.99 1.08
N MET A 35 10.88 6.52 1.69
CA MET A 35 9.67 6.14 0.97
C MET A 35 8.70 7.32 0.83
N ARG A 36 8.18 7.49 -0.37
CA ARG A 36 7.11 8.45 -0.65
C ARG A 36 5.75 7.86 -0.28
N TRP A 37 5.50 6.62 -0.69
CA TRP A 37 4.34 5.80 -0.35
C TRP A 37 4.75 4.34 -0.17
N ASN A 38 3.92 3.57 0.47
CA ASN A 38 4.20 2.16 0.75
C ASN A 38 3.61 1.24 -0.34
N ALA A 39 3.93 1.55 -1.60
CA ALA A 39 3.51 0.79 -2.77
C ALA A 39 4.50 1.01 -3.93
N PRO A 40 4.63 0.09 -4.88
CA PRO A 40 5.46 0.24 -6.07
C PRO A 40 4.80 1.20 -7.07
N LEU A 41 4.95 2.51 -6.85
CA LEU A 41 4.23 3.55 -7.55
C LEU A 41 5.16 4.74 -7.85
N ALA A 42 5.36 5.05 -9.13
CA ALA A 42 6.04 6.27 -9.55
C ALA A 42 5.14 7.50 -9.43
N VAL A 43 5.73 8.70 -9.38
CA VAL A 43 4.96 9.95 -9.29
C VAL A 43 4.08 10.12 -10.52
N GLU A 44 4.62 9.89 -11.70
CA GLU A 44 3.94 10.02 -12.99
C GLU A 44 2.79 9.02 -13.11
N HIS A 45 2.98 7.83 -12.57
CA HIS A 45 1.92 6.82 -12.51
C HIS A 45 0.80 7.23 -11.54
N ALA A 46 1.15 7.76 -10.36
CA ALA A 46 0.18 8.31 -9.42
C ALA A 46 -0.63 9.47 -10.04
N GLU A 47 0.02 10.37 -10.80
CA GLU A 47 -0.66 11.46 -11.51
C GLU A 47 -1.68 10.93 -12.53
N LEU A 48 -1.30 9.90 -13.30
CA LEU A 48 -2.23 9.22 -14.22
C LEU A 48 -3.44 8.63 -13.47
N LEU A 49 -3.22 7.96 -12.34
CA LEU A 49 -4.29 7.36 -11.55
C LEU A 49 -5.23 8.42 -10.96
N MET A 50 -4.68 9.55 -10.48
CA MET A 50 -5.47 10.68 -10.00
C MET A 50 -6.31 11.31 -11.12
N ASP A 51 -5.80 11.41 -12.36
CA ASP A 51 -6.57 11.84 -13.51
C ASP A 51 -7.76 10.90 -13.78
N ARG A 52 -7.53 9.60 -13.70
CA ARG A 52 -8.56 8.58 -13.94
C ARG A 52 -9.58 8.48 -12.79
N LEU A 53 -9.17 8.78 -11.56
CA LEU A 53 -10.05 8.87 -10.41
C LEU A 53 -11.06 10.03 -10.55
N ASP A 54 -10.71 11.09 -11.25
CA ASP A 54 -11.58 12.23 -11.60
C ASP A 54 -12.25 12.84 -10.35
N VAL A 55 -11.43 13.31 -9.41
CA VAL A 55 -11.92 14.01 -8.22
C VAL A 55 -12.36 15.41 -8.57
N ARG A 56 -13.63 15.73 -8.35
CA ARG A 56 -14.21 17.03 -8.65
C ARG A 56 -14.15 17.97 -7.45
N PRO A 57 -14.15 19.29 -7.67
CA PRO A 57 -14.29 20.26 -6.58
C PRO A 57 -15.54 19.96 -5.73
N GLY A 58 -15.38 20.00 -4.41
CA GLY A 58 -16.45 19.71 -3.45
C GLY A 58 -16.64 18.21 -3.14
N ALA A 59 -15.95 17.32 -3.82
CA ALA A 59 -16.02 15.89 -3.54
C ALA A 59 -15.39 15.54 -2.18
N HIS A 60 -15.92 14.49 -1.55
CA HIS A 60 -15.31 13.84 -0.40
C HIS A 60 -14.52 12.60 -0.85
N VAL A 61 -13.28 12.49 -0.37
CA VAL A 61 -12.38 11.37 -0.66
C VAL A 61 -12.06 10.60 0.62
N ALA A 62 -12.31 9.30 0.65
CA ALA A 62 -11.85 8.43 1.73
C ALA A 62 -10.63 7.62 1.30
N ASP A 63 -9.62 7.52 2.16
CA ASP A 63 -8.43 6.66 1.97
C ASP A 63 -8.42 5.61 3.09
N LEU A 64 -8.78 4.39 2.73
CA LEU A 64 -8.96 3.28 3.65
C LEU A 64 -7.69 2.42 3.70
N GLY A 65 -6.89 2.60 4.75
CA GLY A 65 -5.52 2.10 4.86
C GLY A 65 -4.51 3.12 4.34
N CYS A 66 -4.66 4.38 4.75
CA CYS A 66 -3.97 5.53 4.16
C CYS A 66 -2.47 5.61 4.48
N GLY A 67 -1.96 4.84 5.45
CA GLY A 67 -0.60 4.99 5.94
C GLY A 67 -0.32 6.44 6.38
N TRP A 68 0.72 7.04 5.83
CA TRP A 68 1.04 8.46 6.08
C TRP A 68 0.37 9.45 5.11
N GLY A 69 -0.70 9.03 4.43
CA GLY A 69 -1.63 9.88 3.70
C GLY A 69 -1.09 10.55 2.44
N GLU A 70 0.09 10.19 1.95
CA GLU A 70 0.72 10.90 0.81
C GLU A 70 -0.16 10.93 -0.43
N LEU A 71 -0.82 9.82 -0.78
CA LEU A 71 -1.69 9.75 -1.95
C LEU A 71 -2.94 10.61 -1.75
N LEU A 72 -3.60 10.50 -0.59
CA LEU A 72 -4.75 11.33 -0.25
C LEU A 72 -4.43 12.83 -0.30
N LEU A 73 -3.31 13.24 0.30
CA LEU A 73 -2.88 14.65 0.31
C LEU A 73 -2.65 15.19 -1.10
N ARG A 74 -2.08 14.39 -2.00
CA ARG A 74 -1.91 14.79 -3.42
C ARG A 74 -3.24 14.92 -4.14
N VAL A 75 -4.15 13.97 -3.92
CA VAL A 75 -5.49 13.99 -4.48
C VAL A 75 -6.22 15.27 -4.07
N ILE A 76 -6.20 15.61 -2.77
CA ILE A 76 -6.88 16.81 -2.24
C ILE A 76 -6.22 18.09 -2.73
N ALA A 77 -4.89 18.19 -2.72
CA ALA A 77 -4.16 19.34 -3.23
C ALA A 77 -4.49 19.62 -4.71
N ARG A 78 -4.59 18.56 -5.52
CA ARG A 78 -4.93 18.66 -6.95
C ARG A 78 -6.36 19.10 -7.19
N ALA A 79 -7.32 18.57 -6.42
CA ALA A 79 -8.74 18.88 -6.57
C ALA A 79 -9.13 20.26 -6.01
N GLY A 80 -8.30 20.84 -5.14
CA GLY A 80 -8.43 22.20 -4.60
C GLY A 80 -9.53 22.39 -3.55
N GLN A 81 -10.76 22.07 -3.84
CA GLN A 81 -11.92 22.25 -2.94
C GLN A 81 -12.49 20.94 -2.40
N ALA A 82 -11.82 19.81 -2.63
CA ALA A 82 -12.22 18.53 -2.09
C ALA A 82 -11.83 18.41 -0.61
N THR A 83 -12.51 17.51 0.10
CA THR A 83 -12.17 17.12 1.48
C THR A 83 -11.75 15.67 1.54
N GLY A 84 -10.95 15.30 2.54
CA GLY A 84 -10.42 13.96 2.68
C GLY A 84 -10.56 13.39 4.08
N THR A 85 -10.78 12.08 4.17
CA THR A 85 -10.67 11.30 5.41
C THR A 85 -9.73 10.12 5.17
N GLY A 86 -8.65 10.05 5.94
CA GLY A 86 -7.72 8.93 5.93
C GLY A 86 -7.87 8.09 7.18
N LEU A 87 -7.96 6.78 7.03
CA LEU A 87 -8.00 5.81 8.13
C LEU A 87 -6.80 4.88 8.06
N ASP A 88 -6.19 4.65 9.19
CA ASP A 88 -5.16 3.61 9.37
C ASP A 88 -5.11 3.19 10.85
N THR A 89 -4.52 2.05 11.14
CA THR A 89 -4.29 1.57 12.52
C THR A 89 -2.92 1.96 13.06
N ASP A 90 -2.05 2.56 12.23
CA ASP A 90 -0.71 2.97 12.63
C ASP A 90 -0.67 4.44 13.06
N ALA A 91 -0.67 4.66 14.38
CA ALA A 91 -0.58 6.00 14.96
C ALA A 91 0.68 6.78 14.53
N GLY A 92 1.82 6.10 14.29
CA GLY A 92 3.05 6.73 13.81
C GLY A 92 2.92 7.25 12.39
N ALA A 93 2.32 6.44 11.50
CA ALA A 93 2.01 6.85 10.13
C ALA A 93 1.02 8.02 10.10
N LEU A 94 -0.03 7.97 10.91
CA LEU A 94 -1.02 9.06 11.02
C LEU A 94 -0.41 10.35 11.60
N SER A 95 0.50 10.26 12.57
CA SER A 95 1.25 11.40 13.05
C SER A 95 2.07 12.06 11.93
N ARG A 96 2.74 11.26 11.09
CA ARG A 96 3.42 11.75 9.89
C ARG A 96 2.44 12.39 8.90
N ALA A 97 1.29 11.76 8.67
CA ALA A 97 0.24 12.29 7.79
C ALA A 97 -0.23 13.68 8.23
N GLY A 98 -0.49 13.87 9.52
CA GLY A 98 -0.87 15.17 10.09
C GLY A 98 0.19 16.25 9.88
N ARG A 99 1.48 15.92 10.09
CA ARG A 99 2.58 16.85 9.79
C ARG A 99 2.64 17.24 8.32
N LEU A 100 2.54 16.26 7.42
CA LEU A 100 2.53 16.50 5.96
C LEU A 100 1.32 17.34 5.51
N ALA A 101 0.16 17.15 6.13
CA ALA A 101 -1.03 17.98 5.87
C ALA A 101 -0.79 19.44 6.28
N ALA A 102 -0.25 19.67 7.47
CA ALA A 102 0.06 21.01 7.96
C ALA A 102 1.13 21.71 7.09
N GLU A 103 2.21 21.02 6.74
CA GLU A 103 3.26 21.53 5.85
C GLU A 103 2.74 21.97 4.48
N ARG A 104 1.67 21.33 3.99
CA ARG A 104 1.03 21.62 2.69
C ARG A 104 -0.19 22.52 2.81
N HIS A 105 -0.52 23.00 4.02
CA HIS A 105 -1.72 23.82 4.30
C HIS A 105 -3.04 23.11 3.94
N LEU A 106 -3.08 21.78 4.15
CA LEU A 106 -4.26 20.94 3.88
C LEU A 106 -4.94 20.43 5.16
N ASP A 107 -4.46 20.82 6.34
CA ASP A 107 -4.99 20.40 7.65
C ASP A 107 -6.45 20.81 7.89
N GLY A 108 -6.93 21.86 7.20
CA GLY A 108 -8.34 22.24 7.19
C GLY A 108 -9.22 21.45 6.19
N GLN A 109 -8.62 20.62 5.33
CA GLN A 109 -9.34 19.88 4.29
C GLN A 109 -9.25 18.35 4.49
N VAL A 110 -8.28 17.87 5.27
CA VAL A 110 -8.06 16.43 5.47
C VAL A 110 -8.06 16.09 6.96
N GLN A 111 -8.78 15.02 7.31
CA GLN A 111 -8.79 14.44 8.65
C GLN A 111 -8.18 13.05 8.62
N PHE A 112 -7.30 12.74 9.57
CA PHE A 112 -6.74 11.42 9.77
C PHE A 112 -7.25 10.82 11.08
N THR A 113 -7.67 9.55 11.04
CA THR A 113 -8.28 8.86 12.17
C THR A 113 -7.63 7.48 12.37
N GLU A 114 -7.20 7.22 13.60
CA GLU A 114 -6.75 5.88 13.99
C GLU A 114 -7.97 4.97 14.15
N ALA A 115 -8.20 4.12 13.18
CA ALA A 115 -9.32 3.20 13.16
C ALA A 115 -9.05 1.99 12.27
N ASP A 116 -9.70 0.87 12.58
CA ASP A 116 -9.78 -0.27 11.69
C ASP A 116 -10.75 0.05 10.54
N VAL A 117 -10.27 -0.12 9.31
CA VAL A 117 -11.05 0.17 8.10
C VAL A 117 -12.29 -0.72 7.96
N SER A 118 -12.31 -1.90 8.58
CA SER A 118 -13.48 -2.79 8.60
C SER A 118 -14.66 -2.21 9.38
N GLY A 119 -14.42 -1.28 10.29
CA GLY A 119 -15.44 -0.56 11.03
C GLY A 119 -15.98 0.70 10.35
N TRP A 120 -15.42 1.08 9.19
CA TRP A 120 -15.85 2.29 8.51
C TRP A 120 -17.21 2.10 7.82
N ASN A 121 -18.18 2.91 8.18
CA ASN A 121 -19.56 2.86 7.67
C ASN A 121 -19.99 4.16 6.94
N GLY A 122 -19.03 5.03 6.63
CA GLY A 122 -19.25 6.23 5.83
C GLY A 122 -19.39 5.92 4.34
N THR A 123 -19.70 6.97 3.57
CA THR A 123 -19.65 6.95 2.10
C THR A 123 -18.76 8.08 1.62
N ALA A 124 -18.15 7.91 0.45
CA ALA A 124 -17.32 8.94 -0.16
C ALA A 124 -17.49 8.90 -1.68
N ASP A 125 -17.43 10.08 -2.34
CA ASP A 125 -17.51 10.18 -3.79
C ASP A 125 -16.37 9.46 -4.49
N ARG A 126 -15.23 9.42 -3.82
CA ARG A 126 -14.01 8.73 -4.26
C ARG A 126 -13.41 7.99 -3.09
N VAL A 127 -12.99 6.76 -3.34
CA VAL A 127 -12.31 5.94 -2.35
C VAL A 127 -10.94 5.53 -2.87
N LEU A 128 -9.93 5.62 -2.00
CA LEU A 128 -8.60 5.05 -2.19
C LEU A 128 -8.49 3.82 -1.29
N HIS A 129 -8.04 2.70 -1.84
CA HIS A 129 -7.73 1.48 -1.09
C HIS A 129 -6.56 0.78 -1.79
N VAL A 130 -5.35 1.17 -1.43
CA VAL A 130 -4.13 0.75 -2.11
C VAL A 130 -3.25 -0.07 -1.18
N GLY A 131 -3.11 -1.36 -1.49
CA GLY A 131 -2.26 -2.28 -0.74
C GLY A 131 -2.79 -2.63 0.66
N ALA A 132 -4.07 -2.46 0.94
CA ALA A 132 -4.67 -2.63 2.26
C ALA A 132 -5.75 -3.73 2.32
N SER A 133 -5.91 -4.54 1.26
CA SER A 133 -6.97 -5.57 1.15
C SER A 133 -6.97 -6.58 2.29
N HIS A 134 -5.82 -6.85 2.89
CA HIS A 134 -5.68 -7.71 4.06
C HIS A 134 -6.50 -7.22 5.27
N ALA A 135 -6.69 -5.91 5.42
CA ALA A 135 -7.50 -5.33 6.49
C ALA A 135 -9.01 -5.58 6.33
N LEU A 136 -9.43 -5.95 5.11
CA LEU A 136 -10.81 -6.31 4.78
C LEU A 136 -10.98 -7.81 4.46
N GLY A 137 -10.03 -8.65 4.88
CA GLY A 137 -10.12 -10.11 4.71
C GLY A 137 -9.62 -10.63 3.35
N GLY A 138 -8.84 -9.82 2.61
CA GLY A 138 -8.24 -10.16 1.32
C GLY A 138 -8.97 -9.51 0.14
N THR A 139 -8.41 -9.68 -1.05
CA THR A 139 -8.80 -9.00 -2.29
C THR A 139 -10.30 -9.09 -2.59
N THR A 140 -10.87 -10.28 -2.62
CA THR A 140 -12.30 -10.49 -2.95
C THR A 140 -13.20 -9.85 -1.90
N SER A 141 -12.95 -10.10 -0.62
CA SER A 141 -13.73 -9.52 0.49
C SER A 141 -13.64 -8.00 0.52
N ALA A 142 -12.47 -7.44 0.20
CA ALA A 142 -12.28 -5.99 0.09
C ALA A 142 -13.13 -5.40 -1.04
N LEU A 143 -13.13 -6.02 -2.22
CA LEU A 143 -13.94 -5.56 -3.37
C LEU A 143 -15.44 -5.59 -3.04
N ASP A 144 -15.93 -6.64 -2.39
CA ASP A 144 -17.33 -6.75 -1.96
C ASP A 144 -17.70 -5.68 -0.92
N THR A 145 -16.84 -5.48 0.09
CA THR A 145 -17.06 -4.47 1.14
C THR A 145 -17.08 -3.07 0.56
N LEU A 146 -16.13 -2.74 -0.33
CA LEU A 146 -15.99 -1.42 -0.92
C LEU A 146 -17.14 -1.09 -1.90
N ALA A 147 -17.80 -2.09 -2.47
CA ALA A 147 -19.01 -1.87 -3.28
C ALA A 147 -20.17 -1.27 -2.46
N GLY A 148 -20.22 -1.53 -1.16
CA GLY A 148 -21.19 -0.88 -0.26
C GLY A 148 -20.80 0.53 0.20
N VAL A 149 -19.55 0.92 0.00
CA VAL A 149 -18.98 2.20 0.45
C VAL A 149 -19.04 3.28 -0.63
N VAL A 150 -18.82 2.90 -1.88
CA VAL A 150 -18.80 3.82 -3.03
C VAL A 150 -20.22 3.98 -3.57
N PRO A 151 -20.81 5.19 -3.57
CA PRO A 151 -22.14 5.42 -4.11
C PRO A 151 -22.17 5.33 -5.63
N ALA A 152 -23.36 5.21 -6.21
CA ALA A 152 -23.54 5.25 -7.66
C ALA A 152 -22.95 6.55 -8.25
N GLY A 153 -22.11 6.42 -9.28
CA GLY A 153 -21.34 7.52 -9.87
C GLY A 153 -20.05 7.87 -9.12
N GLY A 154 -19.78 7.21 -7.99
CA GLY A 154 -18.49 7.27 -7.31
C GLY A 154 -17.41 6.45 -8.03
N ARG A 155 -16.16 6.58 -7.59
CA ARG A 155 -15.03 5.79 -8.09
C ARG A 155 -14.15 5.29 -6.94
N LEU A 156 -13.59 4.10 -7.15
CA LEU A 156 -12.61 3.47 -6.28
C LEU A 156 -11.27 3.39 -7.03
N LEU A 157 -10.19 3.89 -6.43
CA LEU A 157 -8.85 3.51 -6.79
C LEU A 157 -8.44 2.33 -5.90
N PHE A 158 -8.41 1.15 -6.50
CA PHE A 158 -8.05 -0.10 -5.85
C PHE A 158 -6.64 -0.50 -6.28
N GLY A 159 -5.77 -0.80 -5.33
CA GLY A 159 -4.42 -1.29 -5.61
C GLY A 159 -4.16 -2.58 -4.84
N ASP A 160 -3.74 -3.65 -5.53
CA ASP A 160 -3.42 -4.92 -4.87
C ASP A 160 -2.41 -5.74 -5.66
N CYS A 161 -1.78 -6.69 -4.97
CA CYS A 161 -0.88 -7.65 -5.55
C CYS A 161 -1.62 -8.67 -6.42
N TYR A 162 -0.94 -9.13 -7.44
CA TYR A 162 -1.39 -10.23 -8.31
C TYR A 162 -0.19 -11.07 -8.78
N TRP A 163 -0.43 -12.28 -9.26
CA TRP A 163 0.62 -13.07 -9.90
C TRP A 163 0.79 -12.64 -11.36
N GLU A 164 1.94 -12.02 -11.66
CA GLU A 164 2.34 -11.67 -13.03
C GLU A 164 2.70 -12.91 -13.83
N THR A 165 3.40 -13.84 -13.18
CA THR A 165 3.74 -15.16 -13.71
C THR A 165 3.37 -16.24 -12.70
N ALA A 166 3.41 -17.50 -13.10
CA ALA A 166 3.15 -18.62 -12.20
C ALA A 166 4.14 -18.60 -11.00
N PRO A 167 3.65 -18.55 -9.75
CA PRO A 167 4.52 -18.47 -8.59
C PRO A 167 5.24 -19.79 -8.34
N SER A 168 6.45 -19.72 -7.78
CA SER A 168 7.12 -20.85 -7.17
C SER A 168 6.44 -21.22 -5.85
N ALA A 169 6.75 -22.43 -5.31
CA ALA A 169 6.28 -22.82 -3.98
C ALA A 169 6.72 -21.81 -2.90
N ALA A 170 7.95 -21.28 -2.99
CA ALA A 170 8.46 -20.27 -2.06
C ALA A 170 7.69 -18.94 -2.17
N ALA A 171 7.32 -18.51 -3.38
CA ALA A 171 6.51 -17.31 -3.57
C ALA A 171 5.09 -17.50 -3.02
N THR A 172 4.46 -18.65 -3.28
CA THR A 172 3.13 -18.97 -2.74
C THR A 172 3.16 -19.06 -1.21
N GLU A 173 4.18 -19.65 -0.61
CA GLU A 173 4.35 -19.69 0.84
C GLU A 173 4.50 -18.29 1.43
N MET A 174 5.21 -17.40 0.75
CA MET A 174 5.48 -16.03 1.21
C MET A 174 4.24 -15.12 1.15
N PHE A 175 3.46 -15.18 0.07
CA PHE A 175 2.35 -14.25 -0.19
C PHE A 175 0.96 -14.86 -0.03
N GLY A 176 0.88 -16.19 0.06
CA GLY A 176 -0.35 -16.94 0.26
C GLY A 176 -1.04 -17.35 -1.05
N GLU A 177 -1.88 -18.37 -0.95
CA GLU A 177 -2.67 -18.91 -2.07
C GLU A 177 -3.79 -17.97 -2.55
N GLN A 178 -4.14 -16.96 -1.73
CA GLN A 178 -5.20 -15.99 -2.03
C GLN A 178 -4.80 -14.94 -3.08
N VAL A 179 -3.51 -14.81 -3.42
CA VAL A 179 -3.07 -13.89 -4.48
C VAL A 179 -3.53 -14.43 -5.83
N LEU A 180 -4.29 -13.62 -6.55
CA LEU A 180 -4.89 -14.00 -7.83
C LEU A 180 -3.96 -13.67 -9.00
N PRO A 181 -4.03 -14.39 -10.14
CA PRO A 181 -3.48 -13.88 -11.39
C PRO A 181 -4.28 -12.65 -11.85
N LEU A 182 -3.71 -11.80 -12.71
CA LEU A 182 -4.36 -10.56 -13.15
C LEU A 182 -5.78 -10.79 -13.71
N ALA A 183 -5.97 -11.84 -14.51
CA ALA A 183 -7.30 -12.20 -15.03
C ALA A 183 -8.29 -12.54 -13.91
N GLY A 184 -7.84 -13.23 -12.86
CA GLY A 184 -8.63 -13.56 -11.68
C GLY A 184 -9.00 -12.32 -10.87
N LEU A 185 -8.07 -11.36 -10.72
CA LEU A 185 -8.34 -10.08 -10.07
C LEU A 185 -9.43 -9.28 -10.81
N LEU A 186 -9.35 -9.21 -12.15
CA LEU A 186 -10.38 -8.55 -12.95
C LEU A 186 -11.74 -9.26 -12.89
N GLU A 187 -11.75 -10.58 -12.78
CA GLU A 187 -12.98 -11.34 -12.57
C GLU A 187 -13.58 -11.11 -11.19
N ALA A 188 -12.76 -11.05 -10.14
CA ALA A 188 -13.21 -10.68 -8.81
C ALA A 188 -13.86 -9.29 -8.79
N CYS A 189 -13.28 -8.30 -9.49
CA CYS A 189 -13.91 -6.99 -9.65
C CYS A 189 -15.31 -7.09 -10.28
N ARG A 190 -15.44 -7.84 -11.38
CA ARG A 190 -16.75 -8.00 -12.07
C ARG A 190 -17.77 -8.72 -11.19
N SER A 191 -17.34 -9.75 -10.48
CA SER A 191 -18.20 -10.53 -9.58
C SER A 191 -18.73 -9.69 -8.42
N ALA A 192 -17.95 -8.72 -7.92
CA ALA A 192 -18.36 -7.74 -6.92
C ALA A 192 -19.16 -6.55 -7.52
N GLY A 193 -19.54 -6.60 -8.80
CA GLY A 193 -20.35 -5.57 -9.45
C GLY A 193 -19.58 -4.39 -10.05
N TRP A 194 -18.25 -4.41 -9.99
CA TRP A 194 -17.43 -3.31 -10.48
C TRP A 194 -17.23 -3.33 -12.01
N ARG A 195 -17.18 -2.14 -12.59
CA ARG A 195 -16.69 -1.92 -13.96
C ARG A 195 -15.29 -1.32 -13.88
N VAL A 196 -14.34 -1.89 -14.59
CA VAL A 196 -12.96 -1.39 -14.69
C VAL A 196 -12.94 -0.22 -15.67
N ILE A 197 -12.77 0.99 -15.14
CA ILE A 197 -12.65 2.23 -15.93
C ILE A 197 -11.23 2.41 -16.44
N HIS A 198 -10.24 2.04 -15.60
CA HIS A 198 -8.84 2.08 -15.97
C HIS A 198 -8.09 0.95 -15.25
N MET A 199 -7.10 0.38 -15.91
CA MET A 199 -6.18 -0.58 -15.34
C MET A 199 -4.75 -0.22 -15.76
N SER A 200 -3.85 -0.23 -14.82
CA SER A 200 -2.41 -0.22 -15.04
C SER A 200 -1.73 -1.11 -14.02
N VAL A 201 -0.49 -1.47 -14.28
CA VAL A 201 0.32 -2.29 -13.38
C VAL A 201 1.64 -1.59 -13.09
N ALA A 202 2.17 -1.82 -11.91
CA ALA A 202 3.49 -1.33 -11.56
C ALA A 202 4.55 -1.96 -12.48
N SER A 203 5.38 -1.12 -13.05
CA SER A 203 6.52 -1.56 -13.85
C SER A 203 7.60 -2.22 -12.96
N GLN A 204 8.50 -2.98 -13.58
CA GLN A 204 9.63 -3.55 -12.85
C GLN A 204 10.52 -2.46 -12.23
N LEU A 205 10.62 -1.29 -12.84
CA LEU A 205 11.37 -0.16 -12.27
C LEU A 205 10.71 0.37 -10.99
N GLU A 206 9.38 0.48 -10.95
CA GLU A 206 8.64 0.89 -9.75
C GLU A 206 8.80 -0.13 -8.61
N TRP A 207 8.82 -1.42 -8.93
CA TRP A 207 9.12 -2.46 -7.95
C TRP A 207 10.55 -2.38 -7.43
N ASP A 208 11.55 -2.23 -8.31
CA ASP A 208 12.96 -2.10 -7.94
C ASP A 208 13.18 -0.85 -7.05
N GLU A 209 12.53 0.27 -7.38
CA GLU A 209 12.58 1.50 -6.59
C GLU A 209 11.89 1.32 -5.22
N PHE A 210 10.72 0.70 -5.19
CA PHE A 210 10.00 0.41 -3.95
C PHE A 210 10.83 -0.44 -2.99
N GLU A 211 11.41 -1.54 -3.47
CA GLU A 211 12.24 -2.44 -2.66
C GLU A 211 13.55 -1.80 -2.24
N SER A 212 14.13 -0.96 -3.09
CA SER A 212 15.36 -0.22 -2.78
C SER A 212 15.10 0.85 -1.71
N THR A 213 14.06 1.66 -1.86
CA THR A 213 13.73 2.73 -0.91
C THR A 213 13.24 2.18 0.43
N PHE A 214 12.55 1.04 0.43
CA PHE A 214 12.16 0.33 1.67
C PHE A 214 13.36 -0.10 2.51
N ARG A 215 14.48 -0.47 1.87
CA ARG A 215 15.72 -0.86 2.54
C ARG A 215 16.66 0.32 2.81
N ALA A 216 16.60 1.36 1.98
CA ALA A 216 17.61 2.42 1.92
C ALA A 216 17.86 3.11 3.27
N GLY A 217 16.82 3.53 3.97
CA GLY A 217 16.99 4.20 5.27
C GLY A 217 17.68 3.33 6.31
N ARG A 218 17.35 2.04 6.35
CA ARG A 218 18.02 1.07 7.23
C ARG A 218 19.44 0.75 6.79
N GLN A 219 19.72 0.71 5.50
CA GLN A 219 21.09 0.59 4.98
C GLN A 219 21.94 1.79 5.38
N GLU A 220 21.42 3.02 5.25
CA GLU A 220 22.11 4.23 5.68
C GLU A 220 22.35 4.23 7.20
N TRP A 221 21.36 3.82 7.98
CA TRP A 221 21.52 3.67 9.42
C TRP A 221 22.63 2.66 9.75
N LEU A 222 22.63 1.48 9.12
CA LEU A 222 23.65 0.43 9.30
C LEU A 222 25.06 0.94 8.99
N LEU A 223 25.23 1.72 7.91
CA LEU A 223 26.51 2.30 7.53
C LEU A 223 27.00 3.34 8.55
N ALA A 224 26.10 4.12 9.12
CA ALA A 224 26.41 5.14 10.13
C ALA A 224 26.67 4.53 11.52
N HIS A 225 26.16 3.34 11.83
CA HIS A 225 26.19 2.71 13.15
C HIS A 225 26.83 1.31 13.12
N ALA A 226 27.92 1.12 12.37
CA ALA A 226 28.55 -0.18 12.17
C ALA A 226 29.03 -0.87 13.48
N GLY A 227 29.23 -0.11 14.55
CA GLY A 227 29.60 -0.63 15.88
C GLY A 227 28.41 -0.86 16.83
N ASP A 228 27.19 -0.61 16.40
CA ASP A 228 25.98 -0.83 17.21
C ASP A 228 25.72 -2.34 17.38
N PRO A 229 25.35 -2.82 18.57
CA PRO A 229 25.02 -4.24 18.79
C PRO A 229 23.96 -4.79 17.83
N ARG A 230 23.04 -3.97 17.35
CA ARG A 230 21.96 -4.34 16.42
C ARG A 230 22.42 -4.46 14.95
N ALA A 231 23.63 -3.97 14.63
CA ALA A 231 24.11 -3.87 13.24
C ALA A 231 24.25 -5.22 12.56
N ALA A 232 24.63 -6.27 13.30
CA ALA A 232 24.77 -7.61 12.75
C ALA A 232 23.42 -8.21 12.32
N ASP A 233 22.42 -8.16 13.19
CA ASP A 233 21.08 -8.68 12.94
C ASP A 233 20.38 -7.88 11.84
N LEU A 234 20.56 -6.56 11.84
CA LEU A 234 20.00 -5.70 10.79
C LEU A 234 20.62 -6.00 9.41
N ARG A 235 21.93 -6.25 9.36
CA ARG A 235 22.59 -6.63 8.10
C ARG A 235 22.04 -7.95 7.57
N GLU A 236 21.94 -8.96 8.42
CA GLU A 236 21.38 -10.26 8.03
C GLU A 236 19.95 -10.11 7.50
N TRP A 237 19.13 -9.30 8.18
CA TRP A 237 17.77 -9.01 7.75
C TRP A 237 17.72 -8.32 6.37
N LEU A 238 18.56 -7.30 6.15
CA LEU A 238 18.62 -6.55 4.88
C LEU A 238 19.07 -7.44 3.73
N ASP A 239 20.12 -8.26 3.95
CA ASP A 239 20.64 -9.20 2.94
C ASP A 239 19.61 -10.30 2.62
N ALA A 240 18.90 -10.81 3.62
CA ALA A 240 17.87 -11.80 3.40
C ALA A 240 16.66 -11.20 2.64
N ARG A 241 16.26 -9.97 2.97
CA ARG A 241 15.20 -9.26 2.25
C ARG A 241 15.56 -9.04 0.78
N GLU A 242 16.80 -8.66 0.50
CA GLU A 242 17.28 -8.46 -0.86
C GLU A 242 17.25 -9.76 -1.66
N ARG A 243 17.77 -10.86 -1.08
CA ARG A 243 17.69 -12.18 -1.70
C ARG A 243 16.26 -12.62 -1.98
N GLN A 244 15.35 -12.46 -1.02
CA GLN A 244 13.94 -12.79 -1.22
C GLN A 244 13.35 -12.02 -2.40
N TYR A 245 13.62 -10.72 -2.51
CA TYR A 245 13.16 -9.94 -3.64
C TYR A 245 13.69 -10.50 -4.96
N VAL A 246 14.99 -10.62 -5.09
CA VAL A 246 15.64 -10.97 -6.35
C VAL A 246 15.35 -12.41 -6.78
N GLU A 247 15.33 -13.35 -5.84
CA GLU A 247 15.26 -14.79 -6.14
C GLU A 247 13.83 -15.33 -6.12
N VAL A 248 12.91 -14.72 -5.36
CA VAL A 248 11.58 -15.31 -5.12
C VAL A 248 10.47 -14.58 -5.87
N TYR A 249 10.41 -13.24 -5.82
CA TYR A 249 9.22 -12.55 -6.34
C TYR A 249 9.46 -11.42 -7.32
N ARG A 250 10.71 -11.02 -7.63
CA ARG A 250 10.98 -10.04 -8.69
C ARG A 250 10.53 -10.58 -10.04
N GLY A 251 9.59 -9.87 -10.71
CA GLY A 251 9.00 -10.29 -11.98
C GLY A 251 8.00 -11.45 -11.86
N VAL A 252 7.68 -11.87 -10.62
CA VAL A 252 6.67 -12.92 -10.34
C VAL A 252 5.45 -12.31 -9.68
N LEU A 253 5.65 -11.46 -8.66
CA LEU A 253 4.59 -10.70 -8.02
C LEU A 253 4.46 -9.35 -8.71
N GLY A 254 3.28 -9.08 -9.26
CA GLY A 254 2.89 -7.79 -9.79
C GLY A 254 2.07 -6.99 -8.77
N PHE A 255 1.86 -5.69 -9.05
CA PHE A 255 0.92 -4.84 -8.33
C PHE A 255 0.05 -4.11 -9.34
N ALA A 256 -1.26 -4.28 -9.26
CA ALA A 256 -2.22 -3.66 -10.17
C ALA A 256 -2.89 -2.46 -9.52
N TYR A 257 -3.14 -1.44 -10.31
CA TYR A 257 -3.95 -0.27 -9.96
C TYR A 257 -5.18 -0.23 -10.85
N LEU A 258 -6.34 -0.25 -10.24
CA LEU A 258 -7.63 -0.30 -10.92
C LEU A 258 -8.47 0.92 -10.50
N VAL A 259 -8.94 1.69 -11.46
CA VAL A 259 -10.00 2.66 -11.22
C VAL A 259 -11.32 1.98 -11.55
N LEU A 260 -12.16 1.81 -10.54
CA LEU A 260 -13.40 1.06 -10.58
C LEU A 260 -14.60 2.00 -10.38
N ALA A 261 -15.75 1.66 -10.98
CA ALA A 261 -17.04 2.30 -10.76
C ALA A 261 -18.19 1.29 -10.90
N HIS A 262 -19.38 1.64 -10.38
CA HIS A 262 -20.62 0.87 -10.58
C HIS A 262 -21.85 1.77 -10.70
#